data_d2b281b6d7ec9fe9e9b02e5b9eee9ffd
#
_entry.id   d2b281b6d7ec9fe9e9b02e5b9eee9ffd
#
_cell.length_a   1.000
_cell.length_b   1.000
_cell.length_c   1.000
_cell.angle_alpha   90.00
_cell.angle_beta   90.00
_cell.angle_gamma   90.00
#
_symmetry.space_group_name_H-M   'P 1'
#
loop_
_entity.id
_entity.type
_entity.pdbx_description
1 polymer ?
#
loop_
_entity_poly.entity_id
_entity_poly.type
_entity_poly.pdbx_seq_one_letter_code
_entity_poly.pdbx_strand_id
1 'polypeptide(L)'
;SLKLILCQGLHKPPHTGGAIDWHQDDYYFRIDKMNAVVSCWIAFDQATVDSGCMWVIPGAHTQLWPHESLESPGYRMLGADESKATPLELSAGRFMFHHGATPHRTLANTTDNPRRALAIHYMDATAHTLDGNREAEPPENMPIVRGASAG
;
A
#
# COMPACT_ATOMS: atom_id res chain seq x y z
N SER A 1 -17.53 -10.81 -3.06
CA SER A 1 -16.94 -11.10 -1.72
C SER A 1 -15.56 -10.49 -1.61
N LEU A 2 -15.13 -10.16 -0.39
CA LEU A 2 -13.81 -9.59 -0.12
C LEU A 2 -13.05 -10.48 0.85
N LYS A 3 -11.78 -10.71 0.54
CA LYS A 3 -10.79 -11.34 1.43
C LYS A 3 -9.87 -10.26 2.00
N LEU A 4 -9.41 -10.48 3.23
CA LEU A 4 -8.33 -9.69 3.83
C LEU A 4 -6.99 -10.31 3.41
N ILE A 5 -6.13 -9.53 2.74
CA ILE A 5 -4.76 -9.97 2.40
C ILE A 5 -3.82 -9.70 3.58
N LEU A 6 -3.80 -8.45 4.02
CA LEU A 6 -2.83 -7.98 5.00
C LEU A 6 -3.43 -6.84 5.82
N CYS A 7 -3.11 -6.82 7.10
CA CYS A 7 -3.39 -5.70 7.99
C CYS A 7 -2.12 -5.41 8.78
N GLN A 8 -1.53 -4.22 8.59
CA GLN A 8 -0.25 -3.87 9.19
C GLN A 8 -0.24 -2.47 9.80
N GLY A 9 0.35 -2.36 10.98
CA GLY A 9 0.67 -1.08 11.59
C GLY A 9 1.92 -0.46 10.94
N LEU A 10 1.83 0.81 10.60
CA LEU A 10 2.91 1.59 10.01
C LEU A 10 3.35 2.67 11.00
N HIS A 11 4.65 2.72 11.30
CA HIS A 11 5.20 3.69 12.24
C HIS A 11 6.42 4.39 11.65
N LYS A 12 6.36 5.70 11.57
CA LYS A 12 7.51 6.57 11.31
C LYS A 12 7.85 7.34 12.57
N PRO A 13 8.89 6.89 13.31
CA PRO A 13 9.35 7.64 14.49
C PRO A 13 9.82 9.06 14.12
N PRO A 14 9.85 10.01 15.08
CA PRO A 14 10.41 11.33 14.86
C PRO A 14 11.84 11.24 14.32
N HIS A 15 12.15 12.03 13.29
CA HIS A 15 13.48 12.21 12.67
C HIS A 15 14.16 10.94 12.12
N THR A 16 13.75 9.74 12.56
CA THR A 16 14.38 8.46 12.18
C THR A 16 13.50 7.60 11.27
N GLY A 17 12.22 7.95 11.12
CA GLY A 17 11.28 7.26 10.23
C GLY A 17 11.67 7.45 8.77
N GLY A 18 12.27 6.43 8.15
CA GLY A 18 12.79 6.48 6.78
C GLY A 18 11.71 6.62 5.70
N ALA A 19 12.14 6.94 4.49
CA ALA A 19 11.30 6.93 3.29
C ALA A 19 10.97 5.50 2.86
N ILE A 20 9.87 5.35 2.13
CA ILE A 20 9.55 4.15 1.34
C ILE A 20 9.47 4.60 -0.11
N ASP A 21 10.24 3.95 -0.97
CA ASP A 21 10.31 4.29 -2.39
C ASP A 21 8.98 4.07 -3.13
N TRP A 22 8.89 4.62 -4.34
CA TRP A 22 7.75 4.39 -5.23
C TRP A 22 7.54 2.90 -5.45
N HIS A 23 6.31 2.44 -5.23
CA HIS A 23 5.92 1.05 -5.43
C HIS A 23 4.41 0.95 -5.73
N GLN A 24 3.99 -0.24 -6.09
CA GLN A 24 2.60 -0.63 -6.27
C GLN A 24 2.34 -1.86 -5.40
N ASP A 25 1.30 -1.87 -4.60
CA ASP A 25 0.94 -3.00 -3.73
C ASP A 25 0.73 -4.29 -4.52
N ASP A 26 0.08 -4.21 -5.69
CA ASP A 26 -0.17 -5.36 -6.56
C ASP A 26 1.13 -6.06 -7.01
N TYR A 27 2.25 -5.34 -7.06
CA TYR A 27 3.55 -5.94 -7.38
C TYR A 27 4.04 -6.87 -6.24
N TYR A 28 3.79 -6.49 -5.01
CA TYR A 28 4.10 -7.32 -3.83
C TYR A 28 3.15 -8.51 -3.72
N PHE A 29 1.85 -8.28 -3.90
CA PHE A 29 0.84 -9.32 -3.72
C PHE A 29 0.76 -10.30 -4.89
N ARG A 30 1.20 -9.92 -6.07
CA ARG A 30 1.22 -10.77 -7.27
C ARG A 30 -0.12 -11.47 -7.50
N ILE A 31 -1.17 -10.67 -7.58
CA ILE A 31 -2.54 -11.17 -7.81
C ILE A 31 -2.75 -11.47 -9.29
N ASP A 32 -3.47 -12.55 -9.60
CA ASP A 32 -3.76 -13.01 -10.96
C ASP A 32 -4.72 -12.11 -11.75
N LYS A 33 -5.40 -11.20 -11.05
CA LYS A 33 -6.38 -10.26 -11.64
C LYS A 33 -5.97 -8.82 -11.39
N MET A 34 -5.86 -8.05 -12.47
CA MET A 34 -5.84 -6.58 -12.36
C MET A 34 -7.14 -6.09 -11.70
N ASN A 35 -7.06 -4.99 -10.98
CA ASN A 35 -8.20 -4.35 -10.30
C ASN A 35 -8.86 -5.20 -9.19
N ALA A 36 -8.15 -6.21 -8.69
CA ALA A 36 -8.68 -7.06 -7.63
C ALA A 36 -8.39 -6.55 -6.22
N VAL A 37 -7.44 -5.63 -6.05
CA VAL A 37 -6.98 -5.16 -4.75
C VAL A 37 -7.40 -3.73 -4.49
N VAL A 38 -7.89 -3.49 -3.26
CA VAL A 38 -8.10 -2.15 -2.70
C VAL A 38 -7.45 -2.07 -1.33
N SER A 39 -6.69 -1.00 -1.12
CA SER A 39 -6.03 -0.71 0.14
C SER A 39 -6.73 0.43 0.86
N CYS A 40 -6.94 0.27 2.17
CA CYS A 40 -7.43 1.31 3.07
C CYS A 40 -6.27 1.76 3.96
N TRP A 41 -5.95 3.04 3.94
CA TRP A 41 -4.92 3.62 4.80
C TRP A 41 -5.56 4.58 5.81
N ILE A 42 -5.37 4.32 7.10
CA ILE A 42 -6.00 5.03 8.21
C ILE A 42 -4.91 5.77 8.98
N ALA A 43 -5.01 7.09 9.09
CA ALA A 43 -4.10 7.91 9.86
C ALA A 43 -4.47 7.88 11.36
N PHE A 44 -3.57 7.40 12.22
CA PHE A 44 -3.74 7.52 13.69
C PHE A 44 -3.22 8.85 14.19
N ASP A 45 -2.19 9.38 13.56
CA ASP A 45 -1.64 10.71 13.80
C ASP A 45 -1.85 11.59 12.55
N GLN A 46 -1.69 12.90 12.69
CA GLN A 46 -1.71 13.80 11.54
C GLN A 46 -0.58 13.44 10.57
N ALA A 47 -0.94 13.14 9.34
CA ALA A 47 -0.01 12.82 8.27
C ALA A 47 0.14 14.05 7.36
N THR A 48 1.26 14.75 7.48
CA THR A 48 1.65 15.90 6.65
C THR A 48 2.81 15.53 5.75
N VAL A 49 3.14 16.39 4.80
CA VAL A 49 4.34 16.22 3.96
C VAL A 49 5.58 15.99 4.84
N ASP A 50 5.79 16.81 5.86
CA ASP A 50 6.96 16.75 6.72
C ASP A 50 6.98 15.53 7.64
N SER A 51 5.82 15.00 8.02
CA SER A 51 5.74 13.77 8.82
C SER A 51 5.75 12.50 7.96
N GLY A 52 5.84 12.62 6.66
CA GLY A 52 5.89 11.50 5.71
C GLY A 52 4.51 10.94 5.36
N CYS A 53 3.57 11.80 4.94
CA CYS A 53 2.31 11.38 4.35
C CYS A 53 2.54 10.56 3.07
N MET A 54 1.50 9.90 2.59
CA MET A 54 1.55 9.21 1.31
C MET A 54 1.56 10.20 0.15
N TRP A 55 2.35 9.90 -0.87
CA TRP A 55 2.33 10.54 -2.18
C TRP A 55 1.85 9.53 -3.21
N VAL A 56 1.05 9.96 -4.16
CA VAL A 56 0.53 9.14 -5.24
C VAL A 56 0.77 9.79 -6.60
N ILE A 57 0.77 8.97 -7.66
CA ILE A 57 0.70 9.46 -9.04
C ILE A 57 -0.71 9.18 -9.56
N PRO A 58 -1.62 10.19 -9.59
CA PRO A 58 -2.99 9.99 -10.02
C PRO A 58 -3.08 9.45 -11.45
N GLY A 59 -4.01 8.51 -11.67
CA GLY A 59 -4.26 7.92 -13.00
C GLY A 59 -3.24 6.88 -13.47
N ALA A 60 -2.14 6.65 -12.75
CA ALA A 60 -1.08 5.71 -13.15
C ALA A 60 -1.32 4.25 -12.73
N HIS A 61 -2.49 3.93 -12.17
CA HIS A 61 -2.89 2.59 -11.71
C HIS A 61 -3.34 1.63 -12.83
N THR A 62 -3.28 2.05 -14.08
CA THR A 62 -3.82 1.29 -15.22
C THR A 62 -2.93 0.13 -15.66
N GLN A 63 -1.73 0.02 -15.09
CA GLN A 63 -0.77 -1.06 -15.37
C GLN A 63 0.16 -1.28 -14.17
N LEU A 64 0.76 -2.46 -14.11
CA LEU A 64 1.91 -2.71 -13.26
C LEU A 64 3.18 -2.26 -14.00
N TRP A 65 3.90 -1.34 -13.36
CA TRP A 65 5.19 -0.84 -13.83
C TRP A 65 6.32 -1.81 -13.48
N PRO A 66 7.44 -1.79 -14.19
CA PRO A 66 8.61 -2.55 -13.78
C PRO A 66 9.11 -2.13 -12.40
N HIS A 67 9.58 -3.09 -11.61
CA HIS A 67 10.21 -2.84 -10.32
C HIS A 67 11.57 -3.51 -10.27
N GLU A 68 12.45 -2.95 -9.47
CA GLU A 68 13.74 -3.56 -9.12
C GLU A 68 13.77 -3.89 -7.64
N SER A 69 14.50 -4.95 -7.29
CA SER A 69 14.74 -5.31 -5.89
C SER A 69 15.73 -4.33 -5.26
N LEU A 70 15.47 -3.94 -4.01
CA LEU A 70 16.38 -3.15 -3.19
C LEU A 70 17.37 -4.07 -2.44
N GLU A 71 18.50 -3.54 -1.98
CA GLU A 71 19.43 -4.27 -1.11
C GLU A 71 18.80 -4.64 0.24
N SER A 72 17.91 -3.78 0.76
CA SER A 72 17.03 -4.08 1.89
C SER A 72 15.74 -4.75 1.38
N PRO A 73 14.99 -5.47 2.23
CA PRO A 73 13.72 -6.04 1.80
C PRO A 73 12.79 -4.97 1.21
N GLY A 74 12.39 -5.15 -0.04
CA GLY A 74 11.47 -4.26 -0.73
C GLY A 74 11.78 -4.13 -2.23
N TYR A 75 10.91 -3.35 -2.89
CA TYR A 75 10.99 -3.07 -4.32
C TYR A 75 10.84 -1.57 -4.57
N ARG A 76 11.45 -1.11 -5.65
CA ARG A 76 11.28 0.24 -6.17
C ARG A 76 10.73 0.19 -7.59
N MET A 77 9.62 0.91 -7.83
CA MET A 77 9.06 1.07 -9.16
C MET A 77 9.97 1.93 -10.04
N LEU A 78 10.19 1.48 -11.28
CA LEU A 78 10.96 2.22 -12.27
C LEU A 78 10.05 3.10 -13.13
N GLY A 79 10.54 4.28 -13.51
CA GLY A 79 9.82 5.17 -14.43
C GLY A 79 8.71 6.00 -13.80
N ALA A 80 8.72 6.20 -12.47
CA ALA A 80 7.80 7.11 -11.80
C ALA A 80 7.95 8.55 -12.32
N ASP A 81 6.89 9.12 -12.88
CA ASP A 81 6.85 10.54 -13.25
C ASP A 81 6.54 11.39 -12.02
N GLU A 82 7.57 11.74 -11.28
CA GLU A 82 7.42 12.49 -10.03
C GLU A 82 6.83 13.90 -10.21
N SER A 83 6.85 14.45 -11.43
CA SER A 83 6.22 15.74 -11.70
C SER A 83 4.70 15.74 -11.52
N LYS A 84 4.10 14.54 -11.56
CA LYS A 84 2.66 14.31 -11.35
C LYS A 84 2.32 13.88 -9.93
N ALA A 85 3.33 13.74 -9.06
CA ALA A 85 3.12 13.28 -7.71
C ALA A 85 2.31 14.28 -6.87
N THR A 86 1.35 13.78 -6.13
CA THR A 86 0.46 14.57 -5.27
C THR A 86 0.52 14.03 -3.84
N PRO A 87 0.79 14.88 -2.82
CA PRO A 87 0.73 14.46 -1.44
C PRO A 87 -0.72 14.29 -0.98
N LEU A 88 -0.95 13.28 -0.16
CA LEU A 88 -2.24 13.02 0.48
C LEU A 88 -2.11 13.24 1.98
N GLU A 89 -2.29 14.49 2.39
CA GLU A 89 -2.29 14.82 3.82
C GLU A 89 -3.61 14.43 4.46
N LEU A 90 -3.53 13.78 5.63
CA LEU A 90 -4.69 13.33 6.39
C LEU A 90 -4.60 13.77 7.84
N SER A 91 -5.70 14.30 8.37
CA SER A 91 -5.84 14.48 9.82
C SER A 91 -5.97 13.14 10.53
N ALA A 92 -5.59 13.09 11.80
CA ALA A 92 -5.81 11.92 12.64
C ALA A 92 -7.28 11.45 12.62
N GLY A 93 -7.48 10.13 12.52
CA GLY A 93 -8.81 9.50 12.39
C GLY A 93 -9.41 9.51 10.98
N ARG A 94 -8.75 10.15 10.01
CA ARG A 94 -9.17 10.09 8.60
C ARG A 94 -8.54 8.90 7.90
N PHE A 95 -9.15 8.50 6.80
CA PHE A 95 -8.69 7.39 5.99
C PHE A 95 -8.89 7.70 4.50
N MET A 96 -8.19 6.95 3.68
CA MET A 96 -8.34 6.96 2.23
C MET A 96 -8.33 5.54 1.68
N PHE A 97 -8.91 5.37 0.49
CA PHE A 97 -8.75 4.16 -0.29
C PHE A 97 -7.89 4.43 -1.51
N HIS A 98 -7.07 3.45 -1.89
CA HIS A 98 -6.36 3.46 -3.17
C HIS A 98 -6.41 2.08 -3.81
N HIS A 99 -6.28 2.06 -5.12
CA HIS A 99 -6.19 0.84 -5.92
C HIS A 99 -4.83 0.17 -5.71
N GLY A 100 -4.76 -1.15 -5.67
CA GLY A 100 -3.51 -1.88 -5.44
C GLY A 100 -2.39 -1.54 -6.44
N ALA A 101 -2.73 -1.20 -7.68
CA ALA A 101 -1.77 -0.75 -8.69
C ALA A 101 -1.51 0.78 -8.66
N THR A 102 -2.00 1.54 -7.69
CA THR A 102 -1.67 2.97 -7.57
C THR A 102 -0.21 3.15 -7.17
N PRO A 103 0.65 3.79 -8.01
CA PRO A 103 2.00 4.12 -7.60
C PRO A 103 1.97 5.06 -6.40
N HIS A 104 2.66 4.68 -5.34
CA HIS A 104 2.73 5.51 -4.14
C HIS A 104 4.08 5.38 -3.43
N ARG A 105 4.39 6.38 -2.63
CA ARG A 105 5.58 6.42 -1.76
C ARG A 105 5.28 7.18 -0.48
N THR A 106 6.21 7.12 0.48
CA THR A 106 6.21 8.02 1.64
C THR A 106 7.61 8.57 1.86
N LEU A 107 7.73 9.86 2.17
CA LEU A 107 9.00 10.47 2.54
C LEU A 107 9.36 10.19 4.02
N ALA A 108 10.57 10.57 4.41
CA ALA A 108 10.99 10.47 5.80
C ALA A 108 10.13 11.38 6.70
N ASN A 109 10.03 11.01 7.98
CA ASN A 109 9.47 11.88 8.99
C ASN A 109 10.57 12.80 9.54
N THR A 110 10.43 14.08 9.29
CA THR A 110 11.38 15.12 9.75
C THR A 110 10.87 15.90 10.97
N THR A 111 9.69 15.54 11.49
CA THR A 111 9.03 16.22 12.62
C THR A 111 9.40 15.62 13.98
N ASP A 112 9.08 16.35 15.03
CA ASP A 112 9.23 15.88 16.44
C ASP A 112 8.14 14.89 16.87
N ASN A 113 7.14 14.64 16.04
CA ASN A 113 6.01 13.77 16.35
C ASN A 113 6.06 12.46 15.56
N PRO A 114 5.64 11.33 16.12
CA PRO A 114 5.49 10.09 15.36
C PRO A 114 4.35 10.21 14.33
N ARG A 115 4.46 9.49 13.24
CA ARG A 115 3.37 9.29 12.29
C ARG A 115 2.99 7.81 12.24
N ARG A 116 1.90 7.45 12.89
CA ARG A 116 1.35 6.10 12.95
C ARG A 116 0.15 5.99 12.03
N ALA A 117 0.02 4.85 11.40
CA ALA A 117 -1.10 4.54 10.51
C ALA A 117 -1.38 3.03 10.52
N LEU A 118 -2.52 2.65 9.97
CA LEU A 118 -2.89 1.27 9.68
C LEU A 118 -3.13 1.14 8.18
N ALA A 119 -2.51 0.16 7.56
CA ALA A 119 -2.80 -0.23 6.19
C ALA A 119 -3.54 -1.57 6.20
N ILE A 120 -4.68 -1.63 5.49
CA ILE A 120 -5.51 -2.81 5.37
C ILE A 120 -5.72 -3.08 3.88
N HIS A 121 -5.33 -4.25 3.41
CA HIS A 121 -5.41 -4.63 2.01
C HIS A 121 -6.47 -5.71 1.82
N TYR A 122 -7.42 -5.43 0.94
CA TYR A 122 -8.50 -6.35 0.59
C TYR A 122 -8.39 -6.75 -0.86
N MET A 123 -8.82 -7.97 -1.17
CA MET A 123 -8.92 -8.44 -2.55
C MET A 123 -10.28 -9.05 -2.85
N ASP A 124 -10.63 -9.11 -4.12
CA ASP A 124 -11.74 -9.91 -4.62
C ASP A 124 -11.54 -11.37 -4.19
N ALA A 125 -12.57 -11.96 -3.58
CA ALA A 125 -12.50 -13.34 -3.09
C ALA A 125 -12.29 -14.39 -4.21
N THR A 126 -12.54 -14.02 -5.48
CA THR A 126 -12.33 -14.88 -6.64
C THR A 126 -10.94 -14.70 -7.29
N ALA A 127 -10.13 -13.80 -6.77
CA ALA A 127 -8.75 -13.63 -7.20
C ALA A 127 -7.81 -14.53 -6.39
N HIS A 128 -6.64 -14.85 -6.95
CA HIS A 128 -5.64 -15.72 -6.34
C HIS A 128 -4.27 -15.04 -6.37
N THR A 129 -3.44 -15.37 -5.38
CA THR A 129 -2.02 -15.00 -5.42
C THR A 129 -1.30 -15.93 -6.39
N LEU A 130 -0.37 -15.38 -7.17
CA LEU A 130 0.50 -16.17 -8.04
C LEU A 130 1.58 -16.88 -7.19
N ASP A 131 2.03 -18.05 -7.67
CA ASP A 131 3.05 -18.84 -6.99
C ASP A 131 4.31 -18.02 -6.67
N GLY A 132 4.89 -18.26 -5.49
CA GLY A 132 6.12 -17.61 -5.02
C GLY A 132 5.92 -16.31 -4.26
N ASN A 133 4.69 -15.86 -4.03
CA ASN A 133 4.43 -14.76 -3.08
C ASN A 133 4.50 -15.27 -1.65
N ARG A 134 5.55 -14.87 -0.91
CA ARG A 134 5.76 -15.25 0.49
C ARG A 134 5.15 -14.26 1.48
N GLU A 135 4.64 -13.13 1.00
CA GLU A 135 4.15 -12.03 1.85
C GLU A 135 2.62 -12.06 2.04
N ALA A 136 1.90 -12.72 1.13
CA ALA A 136 0.48 -12.95 1.28
C ALA A 136 0.21 -14.39 1.73
N GLU A 137 -0.68 -14.58 2.70
CA GLU A 137 -1.14 -15.90 3.07
C GLU A 137 -1.82 -16.60 1.88
N PRO A 138 -1.75 -17.93 1.77
CA PRO A 138 -2.50 -18.67 0.77
C PRO A 138 -3.97 -18.25 0.75
N PRO A 139 -4.60 -18.14 -0.43
CA PRO A 139 -5.99 -17.68 -0.56
C PRO A 139 -6.99 -18.44 0.32
N GLU A 140 -6.75 -19.71 0.59
CA GLU A 140 -7.56 -20.55 1.44
C GLU A 140 -7.54 -20.14 2.92
N ASN A 141 -6.47 -19.47 3.36
CA ASN A 141 -6.30 -19.00 4.73
C ASN A 141 -6.71 -17.54 4.93
N MET A 142 -7.00 -16.83 3.84
CA MET A 142 -7.42 -15.42 3.93
C MET A 142 -8.86 -15.32 4.41
N PRO A 143 -9.15 -14.60 5.52
CA PRO A 143 -10.51 -14.51 6.03
C PRO A 143 -11.41 -13.74 5.06
N ILE A 144 -12.61 -14.27 4.84
CA ILE A 144 -13.69 -13.54 4.16
C ILE A 144 -14.23 -12.50 5.13
N VAL A 145 -14.08 -11.22 4.77
CA VAL A 145 -14.54 -10.11 5.61
C VAL A 145 -15.90 -9.56 5.16
N ARG A 146 -16.30 -9.86 3.93
CA ARG A 146 -17.62 -9.51 3.39
C ARG A 146 -18.05 -10.46 2.28
N GLY A 147 -19.32 -10.87 2.33
CA GLY A 147 -19.91 -11.79 1.36
C GLY A 147 -19.80 -13.25 1.81
N ALA A 148 -20.27 -14.17 0.96
CA ALA A 148 -20.13 -15.59 1.18
C ALA A 148 -18.75 -16.10 0.72
N SER A 149 -18.26 -17.19 1.30
CA SER A 149 -17.14 -17.93 0.74
C SER A 149 -17.47 -18.32 -0.71
N ALA A 150 -16.54 -18.11 -1.63
CA ALA A 150 -16.62 -18.75 -2.92
C ALA A 150 -16.57 -20.26 -2.68
N GLY A 151 -17.68 -20.96 -3.02
CA GLY A 151 -17.77 -22.43 -2.94
C GLY A 151 -16.84 -23.08 -3.95
#